data_4eb03bddd46a89f5b69fab0642a00f4d
#
_entry.id   4eb03bddd46a89f5b69fab0642a00f4d
#
_cell.length_a   1.000
_cell.length_b   1.000
_cell.length_c   1.000
_cell.angle_alpha   90.00
_cell.angle_beta   90.00
_cell.angle_gamma   90.00
#
_symmetry.space_group_name_H-M   'P 1'
#
loop_
_entity.id
_entity.type
_entity.pdbx_description
1 polymer ?
#
loop_
_entity_poly.entity_id
_entity_poly.type
_entity_poly.pdbx_seq_one_letter_code
_entity_poly.pdbx_strand_id
1 'polypeptide(L)'
;RQIEQELLKGFEDVPINFQSRDHLSSYLYGGTITVEDRLPIGVFKTGAKIGQQRFKKVSYTFNLPGFVKPPKGSELAKEGYYATDEGTLRSIRCDAKSRKRLDLLLERSKSSKLIGTYYRGIPDLIKEMDWPSGTIHGSFNQCVAATGRLSSSRPNLQNFAGAIDTLLGSRYGPSN
;
A
#
# COMPACT_ATOMS: atom_id res chain seq x y z
N ARG A 1 -6.21 1.48 11.34
CA ARG A 1 -6.36 0.37 12.33
C ARG A 1 -7.82 -0.07 12.46
N GLN A 2 -8.79 0.84 12.71
CA GLN A 2 -10.22 0.47 12.82
C GLN A 2 -10.77 -0.22 11.57
N ILE A 3 -10.48 0.32 10.38
CA ILE A 3 -10.90 -0.27 9.09
C ILE A 3 -10.31 -1.69 8.93
N GLU A 4 -9.06 -1.88 9.28
CA GLU A 4 -8.41 -3.20 9.17
C GLU A 4 -9.00 -4.22 10.13
N GLN A 5 -9.31 -3.82 11.35
CA GLN A 5 -10.02 -4.67 12.32
C GLN A 5 -11.40 -5.09 11.81
N GLU A 6 -12.14 -4.16 11.17
CA GLU A 6 -13.44 -4.49 10.58
C GLU A 6 -13.30 -5.45 9.39
N LEU A 7 -12.28 -5.28 8.55
CA LEU A 7 -12.01 -6.17 7.42
C LEU A 7 -11.58 -7.57 7.87
N LEU A 8 -10.86 -7.69 8.98
CA LEU A 8 -10.38 -8.96 9.53
C LEU A 8 -11.42 -9.72 10.35
N LYS A 9 -12.63 -9.18 10.56
CA LYS A 9 -13.70 -9.90 11.25
C LYS A 9 -13.99 -11.25 10.57
N GLY A 10 -13.77 -12.34 11.31
CA GLY A 10 -13.86 -13.72 10.84
C GLY A 10 -12.59 -14.28 10.21
N PHE A 11 -11.49 -13.52 10.25
CA PHE A 11 -10.15 -13.92 9.77
C PHE A 11 -9.06 -13.45 10.74
N GLU A 12 -9.38 -13.35 12.04
CA GLU A 12 -8.49 -12.80 13.05
C GLU A 12 -7.18 -13.59 13.18
N ASP A 13 -7.24 -14.89 12.94
CA ASP A 13 -6.07 -15.79 13.01
C ASP A 13 -5.24 -15.85 11.71
N VAL A 14 -5.67 -15.15 10.66
CA VAL A 14 -4.99 -15.16 9.37
C VAL A 14 -4.22 -13.85 9.17
N PRO A 15 -2.89 -13.89 9.04
CA PRO A 15 -2.07 -12.68 8.89
C PRO A 15 -2.17 -12.11 7.46
N ILE A 16 -3.31 -11.52 7.13
CA ILE A 16 -3.58 -10.95 5.81
C ILE A 16 -2.84 -9.63 5.66
N ASN A 17 -1.96 -9.54 4.66
CA ASN A 17 -1.32 -8.29 4.28
C ASN A 17 -2.09 -7.61 3.15
N PHE A 18 -2.91 -6.62 3.47
CA PHE A 18 -3.68 -5.85 2.48
C PHE A 18 -2.84 -4.93 1.56
N GLN A 19 -1.52 -4.85 1.73
CA GLN A 19 -0.63 -4.20 0.78
C GLN A 19 -0.14 -5.16 -0.30
N SER A 20 -0.20 -6.48 -0.05
CA SER A 20 0.12 -7.50 -1.03
C SER A 20 -1.07 -7.73 -1.96
N ARG A 21 -0.84 -7.61 -3.26
CA ARG A 21 -1.85 -7.90 -4.29
C ARG A 21 -2.32 -9.35 -4.24
N ASP A 22 -1.41 -10.27 -3.98
CA ASP A 22 -1.70 -11.70 -3.89
C ASP A 22 -2.63 -11.99 -2.70
N HIS A 23 -2.30 -11.46 -1.51
CA HIS A 23 -3.15 -11.61 -0.33
C HIS A 23 -4.53 -10.97 -0.54
N LEU A 24 -4.57 -9.80 -1.19
CA LEU A 24 -5.83 -9.11 -1.47
C LEU A 24 -6.69 -9.87 -2.48
N SER A 25 -6.08 -10.43 -3.54
CA SER A 25 -6.79 -11.29 -4.50
C SER A 25 -7.38 -12.52 -3.81
N SER A 26 -6.58 -13.23 -3.02
CA SER A 26 -7.05 -14.41 -2.29
C SER A 26 -8.13 -14.09 -1.24
N TYR A 27 -8.02 -12.93 -0.58
CA TYR A 27 -9.04 -12.46 0.37
C TYR A 27 -10.39 -12.20 -0.31
N LEU A 28 -10.37 -11.58 -1.49
CA LEU A 28 -11.57 -11.21 -2.25
C LEU A 28 -12.22 -12.40 -2.94
N TYR A 29 -11.43 -13.13 -3.72
CA TYR A 29 -11.91 -14.12 -4.67
C TYR A 29 -11.75 -15.57 -4.21
N GLY A 30 -11.09 -15.76 -3.08
CA GLY A 30 -10.70 -17.07 -2.59
C GLY A 30 -9.34 -17.48 -3.11
N GLY A 31 -8.73 -18.41 -2.42
CA GLY A 31 -7.41 -18.94 -2.76
C GLY A 31 -6.51 -19.06 -1.54
N THR A 32 -5.25 -19.26 -1.82
CA THR A 32 -4.25 -19.56 -0.80
C THR A 32 -3.28 -18.40 -0.63
N ILE A 33 -3.01 -18.02 0.61
CA ILE A 33 -1.91 -17.10 0.94
C ILE A 33 -0.81 -17.85 1.65
N THR A 34 0.44 -17.48 1.36
CA THR A 34 1.63 -18.02 2.03
C THR A 34 2.31 -16.89 2.79
N VAL A 35 2.52 -17.09 4.07
CA VAL A 35 3.20 -16.15 4.95
C VAL A 35 4.51 -16.76 5.39
N GLU A 36 5.60 -16.06 5.15
CA GLU A 36 6.93 -16.44 5.62
C GLU A 36 7.20 -15.80 6.98
N ASP A 37 7.60 -16.61 7.93
CA ASP A 37 8.05 -16.16 9.24
C ASP A 37 9.51 -16.58 9.49
N ARG A 38 10.16 -15.94 10.44
CA ARG A 38 11.54 -16.22 10.83
C ARG A 38 11.58 -16.66 12.29
N LEU A 39 11.63 -17.97 12.49
CA LEU A 39 11.76 -18.52 13.83
C LEU A 39 13.22 -18.51 14.30
N PRO A 40 13.51 -17.99 15.50
CA PRO A 40 14.85 -18.04 16.08
C PRO A 40 15.21 -19.47 16.43
N ILE A 41 16.32 -19.98 15.89
CA ILE A 41 16.80 -21.35 16.10
C ILE A 41 18.10 -21.42 16.89
N GLY A 42 18.57 -20.32 17.45
CA GLY A 42 19.80 -20.22 18.22
C GLY A 42 20.70 -19.07 17.77
N VAL A 43 21.99 -19.17 18.07
CA VAL A 43 22.99 -18.16 17.70
C VAL A 43 24.09 -18.78 16.83
N PHE A 44 24.70 -17.99 15.97
CA PHE A 44 25.88 -18.44 15.23
C PHE A 44 27.05 -18.67 16.19
N LYS A 45 27.62 -19.88 16.18
CA LYS A 45 28.75 -20.27 17.06
C LYS A 45 30.11 -20.03 16.43
N THR A 46 30.19 -19.83 15.10
CA THR A 46 31.43 -19.69 14.33
C THR A 46 31.25 -18.70 13.19
N GLY A 47 32.38 -18.14 12.67
CA GLY A 47 32.41 -17.25 11.52
C GLY A 47 32.12 -15.78 11.84
N ALA A 48 32.04 -14.94 10.83
CA ALA A 48 31.87 -13.47 10.94
C ALA A 48 30.56 -13.03 11.63
N LYS A 49 29.59 -13.92 11.81
CA LYS A 49 28.29 -13.67 12.44
C LYS A 49 28.19 -14.27 13.84
N ILE A 50 29.29 -14.66 14.47
CA ILE A 50 29.32 -15.25 15.81
C ILE A 50 28.56 -14.36 16.82
N GLY A 51 27.69 -14.93 17.63
CA GLY A 51 26.86 -14.22 18.62
C GLY A 51 25.57 -13.62 18.03
N GLN A 52 25.40 -13.55 16.71
CA GLN A 52 24.15 -13.08 16.10
C GLN A 52 23.10 -14.17 16.13
N GLN A 53 21.84 -13.78 16.25
CA GLN A 53 20.71 -14.71 16.26
C GLN A 53 20.54 -15.37 14.88
N ARG A 54 20.38 -16.68 14.89
CA ARG A 54 20.14 -17.50 13.69
C ARG A 54 18.66 -17.74 13.55
N PHE A 55 18.11 -17.51 12.36
CA PHE A 55 16.71 -17.70 12.04
C PHE A 55 16.53 -18.79 10.98
N LYS A 56 15.46 -19.57 11.12
CA LYS A 56 14.95 -20.47 10.08
C LYS A 56 13.70 -19.84 9.47
N LYS A 57 13.65 -19.78 8.16
CA LYS A 57 12.43 -19.41 7.43
C LYS A 57 11.42 -20.57 7.54
N VAL A 58 10.20 -20.24 7.92
CA VAL A 58 9.07 -21.16 7.97
C VAL A 58 7.93 -20.51 7.20
N SER A 59 7.27 -21.29 6.34
CA SER A 59 6.15 -20.81 5.53
C SER A 59 4.86 -21.44 6.06
N TYR A 60 3.89 -20.61 6.34
CA TYR A 60 2.54 -21.02 6.72
C TYR A 60 1.58 -20.73 5.56
N THR A 61 0.70 -21.65 5.28
CA THR A 61 -0.26 -21.54 4.18
C THR A 61 -1.67 -21.52 4.75
N PHE A 62 -2.45 -20.50 4.34
CA PHE A 62 -3.83 -20.31 4.78
C PHE A 62 -4.75 -20.28 3.57
N ASN A 63 -5.85 -21.02 3.64
CA ASN A 63 -6.91 -21.03 2.64
C ASN A 63 -7.98 -20.00 2.99
N LEU A 64 -8.30 -19.13 2.03
CA LEU A 64 -9.34 -18.12 2.16
C LEU A 64 -10.52 -18.47 1.23
N PRO A 65 -11.77 -18.43 1.74
CA PRO A 65 -12.94 -18.80 0.95
C PRO A 65 -13.34 -17.76 -0.11
N GLY A 66 -12.81 -16.51 0.04
CA GLY A 66 -13.31 -15.39 -0.76
C GLY A 66 -14.75 -15.00 -0.41
N PHE A 67 -15.24 -13.89 -0.94
CA PHE A 67 -16.60 -13.44 -0.73
C PHE A 67 -17.23 -12.75 -1.96
N VAL A 68 -16.48 -12.60 -3.04
CA VAL A 68 -16.95 -12.09 -4.32
C VAL A 68 -16.40 -12.93 -5.47
N LYS A 69 -17.10 -12.92 -6.61
CA LYS A 69 -16.59 -13.55 -7.82
C LYS A 69 -15.73 -12.58 -8.61
N PRO A 70 -14.61 -13.04 -9.19
CA PRO A 70 -13.77 -12.19 -10.02
C PRO A 70 -14.52 -11.75 -11.28
N PRO A 71 -14.38 -10.50 -11.72
CA PRO A 71 -14.91 -10.04 -12.99
C PRO A 71 -14.24 -10.77 -14.17
N LYS A 72 -14.97 -10.96 -15.26
CA LYS A 72 -14.41 -11.52 -16.51
C LYS A 72 -13.28 -10.64 -17.02
N GLY A 73 -12.17 -11.24 -17.41
CA GLY A 73 -11.01 -10.53 -17.94
C GLY A 73 -10.14 -9.86 -16.86
N SER A 74 -10.33 -10.20 -15.59
CA SER A 74 -9.49 -9.73 -14.49
C SER A 74 -8.37 -10.70 -14.11
N GLU A 75 -8.23 -11.81 -14.83
CA GLU A 75 -7.19 -12.81 -14.60
C GLU A 75 -5.80 -12.21 -14.76
N LEU A 76 -4.89 -12.52 -13.86
CA LEU A 76 -3.50 -12.14 -13.94
C LEU A 76 -2.65 -13.25 -14.56
N ALA A 77 -1.43 -12.92 -15.01
CA ALA A 77 -0.49 -13.91 -15.51
C ALA A 77 -0.16 -15.03 -14.50
N LYS A 78 -0.31 -14.75 -13.22
CA LYS A 78 -0.17 -15.72 -12.14
C LYS A 78 -1.51 -16.44 -11.95
N GLU A 79 -1.54 -17.73 -12.23
CA GLU A 79 -2.74 -18.57 -12.15
C GLU A 79 -3.40 -18.48 -10.75
N GLY A 80 -4.73 -18.35 -10.73
CA GLY A 80 -5.51 -18.24 -9.50
C GLY A 80 -5.52 -16.85 -8.86
N TYR A 81 -4.89 -15.85 -9.50
CA TYR A 81 -4.88 -14.46 -9.00
C TYR A 81 -5.58 -13.53 -10.00
N TYR A 82 -6.25 -12.53 -9.44
CA TYR A 82 -7.09 -11.59 -10.19
C TYR A 82 -6.76 -10.15 -9.84
N ALA A 83 -7.07 -9.24 -10.74
CA ALA A 83 -6.84 -7.82 -10.56
C ALA A 83 -7.64 -7.26 -9.36
N THR A 84 -7.00 -6.40 -8.58
CA THR A 84 -7.55 -5.79 -7.37
C THR A 84 -7.41 -4.27 -7.37
N ASP A 85 -7.29 -3.68 -8.56
CA ASP A 85 -7.27 -2.23 -8.74
C ASP A 85 -8.65 -1.61 -8.46
N GLU A 86 -8.67 -0.31 -8.21
CA GLU A 86 -9.88 0.43 -7.84
C GLU A 86 -10.99 0.29 -8.89
N GLY A 87 -10.62 0.33 -10.19
CA GLY A 87 -11.57 0.18 -11.30
C GLY A 87 -12.25 -1.18 -11.27
N THR A 88 -11.46 -2.25 -11.12
CA THR A 88 -11.95 -3.62 -11.00
C THR A 88 -12.86 -3.79 -9.79
N LEU A 89 -12.44 -3.31 -8.61
CA LEU A 89 -13.22 -3.43 -7.37
C LEU A 89 -14.57 -2.69 -7.47
N ARG A 90 -14.61 -1.54 -8.13
CA ARG A 90 -15.85 -0.79 -8.36
C ARG A 90 -16.82 -1.50 -9.31
N SER A 91 -16.32 -2.25 -10.29
CA SER A 91 -17.12 -2.97 -11.28
C SER A 91 -17.76 -4.25 -10.73
N ILE A 92 -17.31 -4.77 -9.58
CA ILE A 92 -17.84 -6.02 -9.02
C ILE A 92 -19.29 -5.85 -8.62
N ARG A 93 -20.14 -6.75 -9.12
CA ARG A 93 -21.54 -6.88 -8.71
C ARG A 93 -21.63 -7.89 -7.56
N CYS A 94 -22.10 -7.45 -6.40
CA CYS A 94 -22.20 -8.27 -5.20
C CYS A 94 -23.35 -7.81 -4.31
N ASP A 95 -23.64 -8.58 -3.26
CA ASP A 95 -24.61 -8.25 -2.21
C ASP A 95 -24.17 -7.05 -1.37
N ALA A 96 -25.08 -6.47 -0.62
CA ALA A 96 -24.83 -5.26 0.20
C ALA A 96 -23.71 -5.46 1.25
N LYS A 97 -23.62 -6.66 1.84
CA LYS A 97 -22.59 -7.00 2.82
C LYS A 97 -21.19 -7.00 2.21
N SER A 98 -21.04 -7.64 1.04
CA SER A 98 -19.79 -7.69 0.29
C SER A 98 -19.42 -6.30 -0.24
N ARG A 99 -20.41 -5.52 -0.69
CA ARG A 99 -20.19 -4.13 -1.13
C ARG A 99 -19.60 -3.27 0.00
N LYS A 100 -20.15 -3.36 1.20
CA LYS A 100 -19.61 -2.63 2.37
C LYS A 100 -18.13 -2.99 2.62
N ARG A 101 -17.78 -4.27 2.51
CA ARG A 101 -16.36 -4.71 2.65
C ARG A 101 -15.48 -4.15 1.54
N LEU A 102 -15.94 -4.13 0.29
CA LEU A 102 -15.22 -3.53 -0.84
C LEU A 102 -15.00 -2.03 -0.64
N ASP A 103 -16.01 -1.31 -0.18
CA ASP A 103 -15.90 0.13 0.08
C ASP A 103 -14.90 0.42 1.21
N LEU A 104 -14.87 -0.38 2.27
CA LEU A 104 -13.86 -0.30 3.32
C LEU A 104 -12.43 -0.57 2.79
N LEU A 105 -12.26 -1.51 1.85
CA LEU A 105 -10.98 -1.75 1.21
C LEU A 105 -10.51 -0.56 0.37
N LEU A 106 -11.42 0.05 -0.38
CA LEU A 106 -11.14 1.25 -1.17
C LEU A 106 -10.77 2.44 -0.27
N GLU A 107 -11.50 2.64 0.82
CA GLU A 107 -11.22 3.67 1.82
C GLU A 107 -9.85 3.45 2.48
N ARG A 108 -9.56 2.19 2.87
CA ARG A 108 -8.24 1.82 3.40
C ARG A 108 -7.13 2.14 2.42
N SER A 109 -7.31 1.78 1.15
CA SER A 109 -6.30 2.01 0.10
C SER A 109 -6.00 3.51 -0.07
N LYS A 110 -7.04 4.34 -0.11
CA LYS A 110 -6.91 5.81 -0.16
C LYS A 110 -6.18 6.35 1.07
N SER A 111 -6.62 5.95 2.27
CA SER A 111 -6.00 6.37 3.52
C SER A 111 -4.54 5.93 3.62
N SER A 112 -4.23 4.69 3.22
CA SER A 112 -2.86 4.16 3.21
C SER A 112 -1.95 4.95 2.26
N LYS A 113 -2.46 5.32 1.08
CA LYS A 113 -1.75 6.17 0.12
C LYS A 113 -1.49 7.56 0.69
N LEU A 114 -2.49 8.19 1.30
CA LEU A 114 -2.35 9.51 1.92
C LEU A 114 -1.30 9.49 3.04
N ILE A 115 -1.39 8.50 3.93
CA ILE A 115 -0.44 8.35 5.04
C ILE A 115 0.97 8.08 4.52
N GLY A 116 1.13 7.17 3.57
CA GLY A 116 2.44 6.78 3.05
C GLY A 116 3.11 7.89 2.25
N THR A 117 2.37 8.50 1.33
CA THR A 117 2.93 9.50 0.41
C THR A 117 3.15 10.85 1.10
N TYR A 118 2.20 11.28 1.93
CA TYR A 118 2.22 12.65 2.43
C TYR A 118 2.59 12.72 3.90
N TYR A 119 1.89 11.98 4.76
CA TYR A 119 2.08 12.10 6.20
C TYR A 119 3.45 11.61 6.67
N ARG A 120 3.97 10.55 6.03
CA ARG A 120 5.32 10.02 6.29
C ARG A 120 6.31 10.46 5.23
N GLY A 121 5.96 10.34 3.97
CA GLY A 121 6.88 10.56 2.86
C GLY A 121 7.41 11.99 2.76
N ILE A 122 6.60 13.01 3.07
CA ILE A 122 7.07 14.40 3.05
C ILE A 122 8.06 14.69 4.20
N PRO A 123 7.76 14.38 5.49
CA PRO A 123 8.74 14.55 6.55
C PRO A 123 10.04 13.77 6.35
N ASP A 124 9.95 12.55 5.83
CA ASP A 124 11.12 11.73 5.54
C ASP A 124 11.97 12.36 4.43
N LEU A 125 11.31 12.90 3.38
CA LEU A 125 11.98 13.60 2.30
C LEU A 125 12.65 14.90 2.78
N ILE A 126 12.00 15.68 3.64
CA ILE A 126 12.58 16.90 4.24
C ILE A 126 13.87 16.55 4.97
N LYS A 127 13.89 15.45 5.73
CA LYS A 127 15.08 14.97 6.43
C LYS A 127 16.15 14.46 5.47
N GLU A 128 15.78 13.67 4.47
CA GLU A 128 16.72 13.11 3.47
C GLU A 128 17.43 14.22 2.68
N MET A 129 16.70 15.28 2.36
CA MET A 129 17.20 16.39 1.56
C MET A 129 17.83 17.52 2.39
N ASP A 130 17.84 17.37 3.70
CA ASP A 130 18.34 18.39 4.66
C ASP A 130 17.72 19.78 4.43
N TRP A 131 16.42 19.81 4.13
CA TRP A 131 15.69 21.07 3.94
C TRP A 131 15.33 21.70 5.29
N PRO A 132 15.22 23.04 5.34
CA PRO A 132 14.72 23.70 6.54
C PRO A 132 13.37 23.16 6.97
N SER A 133 13.17 22.96 8.28
CA SER A 133 11.94 22.41 8.83
C SER A 133 10.72 23.19 8.33
N GLY A 134 9.72 22.44 7.85
CA GLY A 134 8.48 23.00 7.34
C GLY A 134 8.53 23.54 5.91
N THR A 135 9.66 23.43 5.20
CA THR A 135 9.77 23.84 3.81
C THR A 135 9.92 22.64 2.88
N ILE A 136 9.34 22.76 1.68
CA ILE A 136 9.41 21.75 0.62
C ILE A 136 9.94 22.43 -0.64
N HIS A 137 10.99 21.87 -1.22
CA HIS A 137 11.58 22.34 -2.47
C HIS A 137 11.37 21.28 -3.55
N GLY A 138 10.37 21.48 -4.40
CA GLY A 138 10.13 20.60 -5.55
C GLY A 138 11.01 20.97 -6.74
N SER A 139 11.47 19.96 -7.47
CA SER A 139 12.17 20.14 -8.74
C SER A 139 11.18 20.04 -9.89
N PHE A 140 11.29 20.98 -10.84
CA PHE A 140 10.53 20.96 -12.10
C PHE A 140 11.47 20.64 -13.26
N ASN A 141 11.14 19.60 -14.00
CA ASN A 141 11.93 19.13 -15.14
C ASN A 141 11.22 19.54 -16.43
N GLN A 142 11.94 20.25 -17.29
CA GLN A 142 11.49 20.60 -18.64
C GLN A 142 11.87 19.50 -19.62
N CYS A 143 11.12 19.38 -20.71
CA CYS A 143 11.40 18.48 -21.83
C CYS A 143 11.48 16.97 -21.50
N VAL A 144 10.96 16.53 -20.34
CA VAL A 144 10.93 15.11 -19.95
C VAL A 144 9.64 14.43 -20.45
N ALA A 145 8.52 15.15 -20.42
CA ALA A 145 7.26 14.63 -20.92
C ALA A 145 7.15 14.80 -22.44
N ALA A 146 6.82 13.74 -23.16
CA ALA A 146 6.63 13.76 -24.62
C ALA A 146 5.56 14.79 -25.08
N THR A 147 4.66 15.19 -24.18
CA THR A 147 3.62 16.20 -24.43
C THR A 147 4.07 17.64 -24.21
N GLY A 148 5.36 17.89 -23.91
CA GLY A 148 5.89 19.22 -23.59
C GLY A 148 5.44 19.80 -22.24
N ARG A 149 4.76 19.01 -21.40
CA ARG A 149 4.39 19.44 -20.04
C ARG A 149 5.60 19.43 -19.12
N LEU A 150 5.60 20.31 -18.13
CA LEU A 150 6.52 20.22 -17.01
C LEU A 150 6.24 18.95 -16.23
N SER A 151 7.28 18.28 -15.77
CA SER A 151 7.17 17.21 -14.76
C SER A 151 7.79 17.68 -13.44
N SER A 152 7.23 17.26 -12.34
CA SER A 152 7.74 17.58 -11.01
C SER A 152 8.21 16.33 -10.29
N SER A 153 9.33 16.45 -9.57
CA SER A 153 9.92 15.34 -8.82
C SER A 153 10.48 15.83 -7.48
N ARG A 154 10.50 14.93 -6.52
CA ARG A 154 11.08 15.08 -5.17
C ARG A 154 10.64 16.33 -4.40
N PRO A 155 9.36 16.45 -4.01
CA PRO A 155 8.22 15.62 -4.35
C PRO A 155 7.55 16.04 -5.66
N ASN A 156 6.64 15.20 -6.19
CA ASN A 156 5.82 15.58 -7.33
C ASN A 156 4.68 16.53 -6.86
N LEU A 157 4.94 17.83 -6.92
CA LEU A 157 3.99 18.86 -6.47
C LEU A 157 2.73 18.96 -7.35
N GLN A 158 2.79 18.47 -8.60
CA GLN A 158 1.64 18.50 -9.52
C GLN A 158 0.56 17.49 -9.19
N ASN A 159 0.89 16.45 -8.42
CA ASN A 159 -0.01 15.34 -8.08
C ASN A 159 -0.41 15.34 -6.60
N PHE A 160 -0.33 16.47 -5.93
CA PHE A 160 -0.82 16.55 -4.55
C PHE A 160 -2.33 16.34 -4.53
N ALA A 161 -2.80 15.53 -3.60
CA ALA A 161 -4.23 15.32 -3.39
C ALA A 161 -4.82 16.58 -2.76
N GLY A 162 -5.99 17.04 -3.24
CA GLY A 162 -6.66 18.23 -2.71
C GLY A 162 -6.90 18.21 -1.20
N ALA A 163 -6.92 17.03 -0.58
CA ALA A 163 -6.97 16.91 0.89
C ALA A 163 -5.74 17.50 1.61
N ILE A 164 -4.66 17.81 0.89
CA ILE A 164 -3.41 18.31 1.46
C ILE A 164 -3.19 19.78 1.09
N ASP A 165 -3.91 20.30 0.12
CA ASP A 165 -3.79 21.70 -0.31
C ASP A 165 -3.98 22.68 0.84
N THR A 166 -4.82 22.32 1.82
CA THR A 166 -5.04 23.13 3.04
C THR A 166 -3.86 23.11 4.02
N LEU A 167 -2.97 22.13 3.91
CA LEU A 167 -1.78 21.98 4.77
C LEU A 167 -0.54 22.64 4.17
N LEU A 168 -0.61 22.99 2.88
CA LEU A 168 0.49 23.60 2.15
C LEU A 168 0.19 25.09 1.96
N GLY A 169 1.15 25.91 2.36
CA GLY A 169 1.09 27.35 2.17
C GLY A 169 2.23 27.85 1.29
N SER A 170 2.00 28.96 0.60
CA SER A 170 3.08 29.67 -0.06
C SER A 170 4.01 30.28 1.00
N ARG A 171 5.33 30.17 0.80
CA ARG A 171 6.33 30.84 1.63
C ARG A 171 6.15 32.36 1.66
N TYR A 172 5.56 32.91 0.62
CA TYR A 172 5.36 34.34 0.46
C TYR A 172 3.94 34.82 0.80
N GLY A 173 3.14 33.98 1.45
CA GLY A 173 1.74 34.25 1.74
C GLY A 173 0.78 33.91 0.58
N PRO A 174 -0.54 34.12 0.77
CA PRO A 174 -1.50 33.89 -0.29
C PRO A 174 -1.21 34.80 -1.47
N SER A 175 -1.18 34.23 -2.67
CA SER A 175 -1.14 35.05 -3.88
C SER A 175 -2.44 35.82 -3.98
N ASN A 176 -2.39 37.15 -3.92
CA ASN A 176 -3.51 38.03 -4.23
C ASN A 176 -3.83 37.95 -5.72
#